data_499e03d0a4de8c0451fc089ceac7a746
#
_entry.id   499e03d0a4de8c0451fc089ceac7a746
#
_cell.length_a   1.000
_cell.length_b   1.000
_cell.length_c   1.000
_cell.angle_alpha   90.00
_cell.angle_beta   90.00
_cell.angle_gamma   90.00
#
_symmetry.space_group_name_H-M   'P 1'
#
loop_
_entity.id
_entity.type
_entity.pdbx_description
1 polymer ?
#
loop_
_entity_poly.entity_id
_entity_poly.type
_entity_poly.pdbx_seq_one_letter_code
_entity_poly.pdbx_strand_id
1 'polypeptide(L)'
;MKTYLAVDIGASSGRHILGWLEDGKLKLKEIYRFKNGAEDQNGRLCWDIDRLESEVIDGIAACETAPESVAVDTWAVDYVLLGKSGERICPAVAYRDSRTETVPDELEKTVPFAWLYGRTGIQMQKFNTVYQLSLIHI
;
A
#
# COMPACT_ATOMS: atom_id res chain seq x y z
N MET A 1 18.90 22.65 11.37
CA MET A 1 17.92 21.85 12.15
C MET A 1 17.75 20.52 11.44
N LYS A 2 17.76 19.39 12.15
CA LYS A 2 17.54 18.06 11.53
C LYS A 2 16.05 17.85 11.29
N THR A 3 15.70 17.52 10.07
CA THR A 3 14.33 17.21 9.66
C THR A 3 14.23 15.79 9.13
N TYR A 4 13.05 15.18 9.27
CA TYR A 4 12.75 13.81 8.87
C TYR A 4 11.45 13.84 8.07
N LEU A 5 11.39 13.13 6.94
CA LEU A 5 10.22 13.09 6.08
C LEU A 5 9.47 11.77 6.24
N ALA A 6 8.20 11.86 6.58
CA ALA A 6 7.26 10.76 6.55
C ALA A 6 6.33 10.89 5.35
N VAL A 7 6.27 9.85 4.52
CA VAL A 7 5.33 9.71 3.40
C VAL A 7 4.26 8.71 3.83
N ASP A 8 3.03 9.17 4.00
CA ASP A 8 1.88 8.36 4.42
C ASP A 8 0.91 8.24 3.24
N ILE A 9 0.87 7.05 2.63
CA ILE A 9 0.07 6.76 1.44
C ILE A 9 -1.16 5.96 1.85
N GLY A 10 -2.31 6.61 1.94
CA GLY A 10 -3.59 5.95 2.16
C GLY A 10 -4.29 5.58 0.85
N ALA A 11 -5.35 4.77 0.94
CA ALA A 11 -6.13 4.32 -0.22
C ALA A 11 -6.89 5.44 -0.95
N SER A 12 -7.08 6.61 -0.33
CA SER A 12 -7.81 7.75 -0.92
C SER A 12 -6.96 9.01 -1.07
N SER A 13 -5.86 9.12 -0.37
CA SER A 13 -4.92 10.24 -0.46
C SER A 13 -3.58 9.87 0.15
N GLY A 14 -2.51 10.51 -0.34
CA GLY A 14 -1.20 10.47 0.29
C GLY A 14 -0.77 11.86 0.75
N ARG A 15 0.18 11.90 1.68
CA ARG A 15 0.73 13.15 2.23
C ARG A 15 2.19 12.96 2.64
N HIS A 16 2.92 14.06 2.57
CA HIS A 16 4.29 14.16 3.04
C HIS A 16 4.33 15.09 4.25
N ILE A 17 4.86 14.58 5.35
CA ILE A 17 4.92 15.30 6.63
C ILE A 17 6.37 15.43 7.04
N LEU A 18 6.85 16.67 7.11
CA LEU A 18 8.16 17.00 7.65
C LEU A 18 8.08 17.10 9.17
N GLY A 19 8.93 16.36 9.87
CA GLY A 19 9.03 16.35 11.32
C GLY A 19 10.39 16.83 11.82
N TRP A 20 10.41 17.55 12.95
CA TRP A 20 11.64 17.98 13.64
C TRP A 20 11.40 18.14 15.14
N LEU A 21 12.48 18.22 15.89
CA LEU A 21 12.44 18.58 17.31
C LEU A 21 12.77 20.06 17.50
N GLU A 22 11.92 20.76 18.25
CA GLU A 22 12.11 22.13 18.67
C GLU A 22 11.77 22.22 20.17
N ASP A 23 12.72 22.66 20.97
CA ASP A 23 12.60 22.72 22.45
C ASP A 23 12.13 21.39 23.08
N GLY A 24 12.63 20.26 22.56
CA GLY A 24 12.27 18.92 23.03
C GLY A 24 10.87 18.45 22.62
N LYS A 25 10.16 19.20 21.80
CA LYS A 25 8.82 18.87 21.30
C LYS A 25 8.86 18.52 19.82
N LEU A 26 8.14 17.48 19.43
CA LEU A 26 7.95 17.11 18.03
C LEU A 26 7.08 18.18 17.33
N LYS A 27 7.58 18.75 16.25
CA LYS A 27 6.86 19.63 15.32
C LYS A 27 6.63 18.88 14.02
N LEU A 28 5.46 19.08 13.41
CA LEU A 28 5.05 18.48 12.17
C LEU A 28 4.51 19.53 11.21
N LYS A 29 4.87 19.41 9.93
CA LYS A 29 4.37 20.28 8.85
C LYS A 29 4.04 19.41 7.65
N GLU A 30 2.77 19.41 7.21
CA GLU A 30 2.41 18.84 5.93
C GLU A 30 2.96 19.74 4.82
N ILE A 31 3.75 19.16 3.91
CA ILE A 31 4.41 19.90 2.83
C ILE A 31 3.90 19.54 1.44
N TYR A 32 3.27 18.36 1.31
CA TYR A 32 2.71 17.90 0.05
C TYR A 32 1.52 16.96 0.31
N ARG A 33 0.53 17.01 -0.57
CA ARG A 33 -0.64 16.12 -0.52
C ARG A 33 -1.13 15.82 -1.92
N PHE A 34 -1.55 14.57 -2.14
CA PHE A 34 -2.14 14.13 -3.40
C PHE A 34 -3.38 13.26 -3.17
N LYS A 35 -4.23 13.19 -4.17
CA LYS A 35 -5.36 12.25 -4.18
C LYS A 35 -4.86 10.87 -4.62
N ASN A 36 -5.43 9.83 -4.02
CA ASN A 36 -5.20 8.46 -4.43
C ASN A 36 -6.54 7.76 -4.68
N GLY A 37 -6.51 6.66 -5.43
CA GLY A 37 -7.66 5.84 -5.76
C GLY A 37 -7.27 4.75 -6.74
N ALA A 38 -7.93 3.61 -6.64
CA ALA A 38 -7.81 2.58 -7.65
C ALA A 38 -8.76 2.89 -8.81
N GLU A 39 -8.34 2.58 -10.04
CA GLU A 39 -9.06 2.85 -11.28
C GLU A 39 -9.31 1.56 -12.05
N ASP A 40 -10.37 1.54 -12.86
CA ASP A 40 -10.65 0.40 -13.74
C ASP A 40 -9.60 0.31 -14.85
N GLN A 41 -8.93 -0.84 -14.91
CA GLN A 41 -8.01 -1.21 -15.98
C GLN A 41 -8.46 -2.54 -16.59
N ASN A 42 -9.20 -2.48 -17.68
CA ASN A 42 -9.73 -3.65 -18.40
C ASN A 42 -10.61 -4.56 -17.52
N GLY A 43 -11.50 -4.00 -16.73
CA GLY A 43 -12.41 -4.73 -15.84
C GLY A 43 -11.79 -5.21 -14.54
N ARG A 44 -10.60 -4.70 -14.17
CA ARG A 44 -9.95 -4.88 -12.88
C ARG A 44 -9.71 -3.54 -12.21
N LEU A 45 -9.97 -3.48 -10.93
CA LEU A 45 -9.67 -2.30 -10.13
C LEU A 45 -8.18 -2.33 -9.77
N CYS A 46 -7.39 -1.40 -10.29
CA CYS A 46 -5.93 -1.38 -10.16
C CYS A 46 -5.40 -0.07 -9.59
N TRP A 47 -4.25 -0.14 -8.92
CA TRP A 47 -3.49 1.03 -8.52
C TRP A 47 -2.57 1.49 -9.65
N ASP A 48 -2.50 2.80 -9.85
CA ASP A 48 -1.50 3.42 -10.73
C ASP A 48 -0.18 3.60 -9.95
N ILE A 49 0.70 2.60 -10.04
CA ILE A 49 1.95 2.58 -9.29
C ILE A 49 2.93 3.63 -9.82
N ASP A 50 2.95 3.89 -11.13
CA ASP A 50 3.86 4.89 -11.71
C ASP A 50 3.49 6.29 -11.26
N ARG A 51 2.19 6.58 -11.17
CA ARG A 51 1.71 7.83 -10.59
C ARG A 51 2.05 7.93 -9.11
N LEU A 52 1.86 6.87 -8.33
CA LEU A 52 2.21 6.87 -6.90
C LEU A 52 3.70 7.12 -6.67
N GLU A 53 4.57 6.52 -7.49
CA GLU A 53 6.02 6.77 -7.44
C GLU A 53 6.33 8.24 -7.75
N SER A 54 5.72 8.80 -8.79
CA SER A 54 5.89 10.22 -9.13
C SER A 54 5.44 11.14 -8.00
N GLU A 55 4.29 10.88 -7.38
CA GLU A 55 3.79 11.66 -6.23
C GLU A 55 4.73 11.60 -5.01
N VAL A 56 5.37 10.45 -4.78
CA VAL A 56 6.39 10.31 -3.71
C VAL A 56 7.61 11.17 -4.02
N ILE A 57 8.10 11.13 -5.27
CA ILE A 57 9.26 11.92 -5.72
C ILE A 57 8.95 13.42 -5.65
N ASP A 58 7.78 13.85 -6.13
CA ASP A 58 7.36 15.24 -6.11
C ASP A 58 7.26 15.79 -4.67
N GLY A 59 6.73 14.99 -3.76
CA GLY A 59 6.66 15.36 -2.35
C GLY A 59 8.04 15.42 -1.68
N ILE A 60 9.00 14.60 -2.07
CA ILE A 60 10.39 14.71 -1.63
C ILE A 60 11.02 16.00 -2.18
N ALA A 61 10.76 16.31 -3.45
CA ALA A 61 11.27 17.53 -4.10
C ALA A 61 10.67 18.82 -3.50
N ALA A 62 9.49 18.73 -2.87
CA ALA A 62 8.88 19.86 -2.16
C ALA A 62 9.59 20.24 -0.84
N CYS A 63 10.55 19.45 -0.38
CA CYS A 63 11.37 19.81 0.78
C CYS A 63 12.30 20.99 0.44
N GLU A 64 12.21 22.08 1.20
CA GLU A 64 13.11 23.26 1.05
C GLU A 64 14.59 22.89 1.30
N THR A 65 14.82 21.92 2.18
CA THR A 65 16.14 21.36 2.49
C THR A 65 16.04 19.84 2.56
N ALA A 66 17.10 19.14 2.17
CA ALA A 66 17.14 17.69 2.23
C ALA A 66 16.89 17.18 3.66
N PRO A 67 15.92 16.27 3.88
CA PRO A 67 15.72 15.65 5.18
C PRO A 67 16.85 14.65 5.49
N GLU A 68 17.10 14.40 6.78
CA GLU A 68 18.08 13.40 7.25
C GLU A 68 17.70 11.98 6.81
N SER A 69 16.40 11.71 6.74
CA SER A 69 15.85 10.45 6.24
C SER A 69 14.44 10.61 5.71
N VAL A 70 14.05 9.64 4.87
CA VAL A 70 12.68 9.49 4.34
C VAL A 70 12.18 8.12 4.74
N ALA A 71 10.94 8.04 5.22
CA ALA A 71 10.24 6.79 5.47
C ALA A 71 8.89 6.81 4.75
N VAL A 72 8.52 5.68 4.17
CA VAL A 72 7.24 5.51 3.47
C VAL A 72 6.41 4.48 4.22
N ASP A 73 5.16 4.83 4.51
CA ASP A 73 4.14 3.93 5.01
C ASP A 73 2.94 3.91 4.07
N THR A 74 2.27 2.76 3.96
CA THR A 74 1.16 2.58 3.04
C THR A 74 0.15 1.57 3.59
N TRP A 75 -1.00 1.41 2.90
CA TRP A 75 -1.99 0.39 3.25
C TRP A 75 -1.41 -1.02 3.08
N ALA A 76 -2.00 -1.98 3.79
CA ALA A 76 -1.61 -3.38 3.75
C ALA A 76 -2.37 -4.18 2.67
N VAL A 77 -2.11 -5.47 2.61
CA VAL A 77 -2.72 -6.57 1.87
C VAL A 77 -2.45 -6.63 0.37
N ASP A 78 -2.18 -5.51 -0.29
CA ASP A 78 -1.84 -5.50 -1.71
C ASP A 78 -0.38 -5.86 -1.97
N TYR A 79 -0.09 -6.28 -3.17
CA TYR A 79 1.24 -6.68 -3.60
C TYR A 79 1.45 -6.40 -5.08
N VAL A 80 2.70 -6.40 -5.48
CA VAL A 80 3.13 -6.30 -6.88
C VAL A 80 4.00 -7.51 -7.20
N LEU A 81 3.78 -8.13 -8.36
CA LEU A 81 4.63 -9.21 -8.86
C LEU A 81 5.76 -8.61 -9.70
N LEU A 82 6.97 -8.99 -9.36
CA LEU A 82 8.17 -8.57 -10.08
C LEU A 82 8.79 -9.74 -10.83
N GLY A 83 9.27 -9.47 -12.04
CA GLY A 83 10.10 -10.37 -12.79
C GLY A 83 11.55 -10.42 -12.25
N LYS A 84 12.39 -11.25 -12.86
CA LYS A 84 13.77 -11.46 -12.41
C LYS A 84 14.66 -10.21 -12.50
N SER A 85 14.35 -9.29 -13.39
CA SER A 85 15.04 -8.00 -13.57
C SER A 85 14.43 -6.87 -12.76
N GLY A 86 13.39 -7.14 -11.93
CA GLY A 86 12.73 -6.16 -11.10
C GLY A 86 11.56 -5.42 -11.79
N GLU A 87 11.26 -5.74 -13.04
CA GLU A 87 10.11 -5.20 -13.77
C GLU A 87 8.78 -5.71 -13.20
N ARG A 88 7.76 -4.88 -13.23
CA ARG A 88 6.39 -5.32 -12.89
C ARG A 88 5.84 -6.18 -14.04
N ILE A 89 5.42 -7.40 -13.73
CA ILE A 89 4.91 -8.35 -14.71
C ILE A 89 3.40 -8.36 -14.86
N CYS A 90 2.68 -7.63 -14.00
CA CYS A 90 1.23 -7.45 -14.09
C CYS A 90 0.80 -6.15 -13.40
N PRO A 91 -0.42 -5.64 -13.68
CA PRO A 91 -1.01 -4.54 -12.94
C PRO A 91 -1.11 -4.81 -11.44
N ALA A 92 -0.99 -3.77 -10.63
CA ALA A 92 -1.20 -3.84 -9.18
C ALA A 92 -2.71 -3.83 -8.87
N VAL A 93 -3.32 -4.99 -8.79
CA VAL A 93 -4.76 -5.12 -8.55
C VAL A 93 -5.08 -4.75 -7.10
N ALA A 94 -6.02 -3.82 -6.93
CA ALA A 94 -6.41 -3.30 -5.63
C ALA A 94 -7.19 -4.34 -4.80
N TYR A 95 -7.05 -4.28 -3.49
CA TYR A 95 -7.76 -5.16 -2.55
C TYR A 95 -9.30 -5.04 -2.63
N ARG A 96 -9.81 -3.95 -3.18
CA ARG A 96 -11.26 -3.73 -3.40
C ARG A 96 -11.77 -4.32 -4.72
N ASP A 97 -10.90 -4.92 -5.53
CA ASP A 97 -11.31 -5.64 -6.72
C ASP A 97 -12.19 -6.85 -6.35
N SER A 98 -13.20 -7.12 -7.14
CA SER A 98 -14.17 -8.19 -6.88
C SER A 98 -13.64 -9.60 -7.11
N ARG A 99 -12.41 -9.75 -7.63
CA ARG A 99 -11.82 -11.06 -7.99
C ARG A 99 -11.78 -12.08 -6.85
N THR A 100 -11.77 -11.62 -5.59
CA THR A 100 -11.66 -12.47 -4.41
C THR A 100 -13.00 -12.78 -3.74
N GLU A 101 -14.14 -12.38 -4.34
CA GLU A 101 -15.47 -12.51 -3.71
C GLU A 101 -15.83 -13.94 -3.29
N THR A 102 -15.50 -14.95 -4.10
CA THR A 102 -15.82 -16.37 -3.85
C THR A 102 -14.66 -17.15 -3.23
N VAL A 103 -13.46 -16.59 -3.24
CA VAL A 103 -12.23 -17.30 -2.85
C VAL A 103 -12.21 -17.79 -1.40
N PRO A 104 -12.75 -17.04 -0.39
CA PRO A 104 -12.82 -17.56 0.98
C PRO A 104 -13.60 -18.88 1.07
N ASP A 105 -14.74 -19.00 0.38
CA ASP A 105 -15.58 -20.20 0.40
C ASP A 105 -14.90 -21.38 -0.32
N GLU A 106 -14.10 -21.09 -1.32
CA GLU A 106 -13.31 -22.08 -2.05
C GLU A 106 -12.14 -22.59 -1.20
N LEU A 107 -11.40 -21.68 -0.58
CA LEU A 107 -10.26 -22.02 0.26
C LEU A 107 -10.68 -22.76 1.54
N GLU A 108 -11.85 -22.44 2.11
CA GLU A 108 -12.41 -23.12 3.29
C GLU A 108 -12.48 -24.65 3.12
N LYS A 109 -12.67 -25.13 1.90
CA LYS A 109 -12.76 -26.58 1.60
C LYS A 109 -11.43 -27.32 1.84
N THR A 110 -10.31 -26.62 1.74
CA THR A 110 -8.96 -27.18 1.88
C THR A 110 -8.21 -26.65 3.10
N VAL A 111 -8.44 -25.40 3.43
CA VAL A 111 -7.80 -24.70 4.57
C VAL A 111 -8.88 -24.02 5.39
N PRO A 112 -9.41 -24.66 6.44
CA PRO A 112 -10.47 -24.09 7.27
C PRO A 112 -10.05 -22.77 7.92
N PHE A 113 -10.95 -21.78 7.92
CA PHE A 113 -10.69 -20.47 8.52
C PHE A 113 -10.31 -20.56 10.00
N ALA A 114 -10.90 -21.46 10.75
CA ALA A 114 -10.55 -21.69 12.16
C ALA A 114 -9.06 -22.03 12.34
N TRP A 115 -8.48 -22.79 11.40
CA TRP A 115 -7.06 -23.10 11.40
C TRP A 115 -6.20 -21.88 11.06
N LEU A 116 -6.60 -21.10 10.04
CA LEU A 116 -5.93 -19.83 9.69
C LEU A 116 -5.96 -18.85 10.84
N TYR A 117 -7.13 -18.65 11.45
CA TYR A 117 -7.30 -17.75 12.58
C TYR A 117 -6.48 -18.17 13.79
N GLY A 118 -6.48 -19.46 14.10
CA GLY A 118 -5.69 -20.01 15.21
C GLY A 118 -4.18 -19.78 15.06
N ARG A 119 -3.67 -19.64 13.83
CA ARG A 119 -2.26 -19.37 13.55
C ARG A 119 -1.92 -17.89 13.43
N THR A 120 -2.83 -17.07 12.93
CA THR A 120 -2.54 -15.69 12.54
C THR A 120 -3.21 -14.65 13.44
N GLY A 121 -4.30 -15.00 14.11
CA GLY A 121 -5.15 -14.05 14.83
C GLY A 121 -5.87 -13.03 13.92
N ILE A 122 -5.80 -13.20 12.59
CA ILE A 122 -6.35 -12.25 11.62
C ILE A 122 -7.77 -12.65 11.25
N GLN A 123 -8.71 -11.71 11.41
CA GLN A 123 -10.10 -11.92 11.02
C GLN A 123 -10.25 -12.18 9.51
N MET A 124 -11.26 -12.91 9.12
CA MET A 124 -11.57 -13.16 7.72
C MET A 124 -12.06 -11.88 7.05
N GLN A 125 -11.34 -11.48 6.00
CA GLN A 125 -11.74 -10.43 5.07
C GLN A 125 -11.42 -10.91 3.65
N LYS A 126 -12.36 -10.78 2.74
CA LYS A 126 -12.23 -11.25 1.34
C LYS A 126 -10.97 -10.72 0.64
N PHE A 127 -10.49 -9.56 1.05
CA PHE A 127 -9.31 -8.90 0.50
C PHE A 127 -7.98 -9.32 1.14
N ASN A 128 -7.95 -10.19 2.13
CA ASN A 128 -6.69 -10.63 2.72
C ASN A 128 -5.78 -11.25 1.66
N THR A 129 -4.46 -10.99 1.80
CA THR A 129 -3.46 -11.41 0.80
C THR A 129 -3.50 -12.91 0.50
N VAL A 130 -3.83 -13.75 1.48
CA VAL A 130 -3.96 -15.20 1.26
C VAL A 130 -5.00 -15.54 0.17
N TYR A 131 -6.12 -14.83 0.15
CA TYR A 131 -7.16 -15.03 -0.87
C TYR A 131 -6.75 -14.45 -2.23
N GLN A 132 -6.03 -13.33 -2.23
CA GLN A 132 -5.51 -12.75 -3.46
C GLN A 132 -4.44 -13.65 -4.10
N LEU A 133 -3.52 -14.19 -3.30
CA LEU A 133 -2.44 -15.05 -3.79
C LEU A 133 -2.95 -16.43 -4.25
N SER A 134 -4.03 -16.96 -3.65
CA SER A 134 -4.59 -18.24 -4.08
C SER A 134 -5.04 -18.23 -5.54
N LEU A 135 -5.47 -17.07 -6.07
CA LEU A 135 -5.83 -16.91 -7.48
C LEU A 135 -4.66 -17.05 -8.45
N ILE A 136 -3.42 -17.00 -7.98
CA ILE A 136 -2.23 -17.17 -8.82
C ILE A 136 -1.89 -18.66 -8.98
N HIS A 137 -2.34 -19.50 -8.05
CA HIS A 137 -2.00 -20.93 -7.98
C HIS A 137 -3.14 -21.87 -8.37
N ILE A 138 -4.29 -21.32 -8.77
CA ILE A 138 -5.47 -22.09 -9.23
C ILE A 138 -5.49 -22.18 -10.73
#